data_f16697455be809b32bbf6cee41eb73b7
#
_entry.id   f16697455be809b32bbf6cee41eb73b7
#
_cell.length_a   1.000
_cell.length_b   1.000
_cell.length_c   1.000
_cell.angle_alpha   90.00
_cell.angle_beta   90.00
_cell.angle_gamma   90.00
#
_symmetry.space_group_name_H-M   'P 1'
#
loop_
_entity.id
_entity.type
_entity.pdbx_description
1 polymer ?
#
loop_
_entity_poly.entity_id
_entity_poly.type
_entity_poly.pdbx_seq_one_letter_code
_entity_poly.pdbx_strand_id
1 'polypeptide(L)'
;MFDGVKVLYKLVDPSIAADTRTDTPSSSSAFSDTANLDNLLNKKKGAYLEKDYFVLDGTHTFLTAGDDVGWESSNLSDADGVISESLTFEFERTHDSYGLTINFPTNSFAKDFTITYYSGASLLKTVTVTDNETANYRDNSDVFGWDKIVIAITKVNPQQRARIWSVVFGINEEWNGDDIIRITASKVTDLTAEKVESGEVEFDVYNDGVFDIQDIKDLSPEVQRNIGIEVSFRRSGAYVKFGSYKSAGIQVADKGKLITITGYDDFYRIGQTFFKTGKIPSAPKSLGEWAEEVAADCGLELEIDASLYNIKSNGYIGYVPHREALRLIAEAGNCILVVDSDGKNYIKPHVPSVYGEITDDNIIAGSGEISNEDKLDGVVVERYTYALSSTASGLAEIQGIALTGSPQTIWIDYSVYPAVVDSIASSANITIDNEASVWYSDRAKIVFTGPALETGWITILGYAYGVSTTSYTAGSSGNIKTISNSLITEDSVAKSVLAYQWSRAENKYKYTADVYVDSDVNLGDSVTYEDNTIYVTKITRSIDSDEARETIEGIDA
;
A
#
# COMPACT_ATOMS: atom_id res chain seq x y z
N MET A 1 -10.27 -22.17 14.74
CA MET A 1 -10.49 -22.28 13.27
C MET A 1 -11.35 -21.10 12.84
N PHE A 2 -11.04 -20.46 11.74
CA PHE A 2 -11.92 -19.45 11.18
C PHE A 2 -13.09 -20.15 10.45
N ASP A 3 -14.26 -19.59 10.58
CA ASP A 3 -15.54 -20.19 10.15
C ASP A 3 -16.25 -19.32 9.09
N GLY A 4 -15.54 -18.37 8.50
CA GLY A 4 -16.06 -17.52 7.44
C GLY A 4 -15.04 -16.48 6.99
N VAL A 5 -15.32 -15.90 5.84
CA VAL A 5 -14.52 -14.84 5.25
C VAL A 5 -15.39 -13.68 4.80
N LYS A 6 -14.81 -12.50 4.84
CA LYS A 6 -15.37 -11.27 4.27
C LYS A 6 -14.30 -10.57 3.45
N VAL A 7 -14.65 -10.20 2.24
CA VAL A 7 -13.82 -9.39 1.35
C VAL A 7 -14.55 -8.07 1.09
N LEU A 8 -13.84 -6.97 1.32
CA LEU A 8 -14.30 -5.63 0.97
C LEU A 8 -13.47 -5.13 -0.22
N TYR A 9 -14.15 -4.87 -1.34
CA TYR A 9 -13.55 -4.36 -2.57
C TYR A 9 -13.92 -2.88 -2.71
N LYS A 10 -12.89 -2.00 -2.70
CA LYS A 10 -13.07 -0.55 -2.56
C LYS A 10 -12.72 0.16 -3.86
N LEU A 11 -13.75 0.47 -4.64
CA LEU A 11 -13.63 1.30 -5.83
C LEU A 11 -13.67 2.79 -5.41
N VAL A 12 -12.55 3.29 -4.93
CA VAL A 12 -12.36 4.67 -4.42
C VAL A 12 -11.11 5.26 -5.06
N ASP A 13 -11.14 6.54 -5.40
CA ASP A 13 -9.93 7.25 -5.83
C ASP A 13 -8.89 7.23 -4.68
N PRO A 14 -7.73 6.60 -4.87
CA PRO A 14 -6.73 6.48 -3.81
C PRO A 14 -6.15 7.82 -3.37
N SER A 15 -6.25 8.88 -4.18
CA SER A 15 -5.77 10.22 -3.84
C SER A 15 -6.59 10.90 -2.74
N ILE A 16 -7.83 10.45 -2.52
CA ILE A 16 -8.74 11.00 -1.49
C ILE A 16 -8.17 10.78 -0.08
N ALA A 17 -7.61 9.60 0.18
CA ALA A 17 -7.06 9.27 1.51
C ALA A 17 -5.82 10.10 1.87
N ALA A 18 -5.10 10.62 0.87
CA ALA A 18 -3.90 11.44 1.04
C ALA A 18 -4.18 12.95 1.00
N ASP A 19 -5.45 13.36 0.86
CA ASP A 19 -5.82 14.78 0.78
C ASP A 19 -6.40 15.29 2.10
N THR A 20 -6.30 16.59 2.31
CA THR A 20 -6.90 17.28 3.44
C THR A 20 -8.39 17.50 3.18
N ARG A 21 -9.24 16.94 4.06
CA ARG A 21 -10.69 17.09 4.00
C ARG A 21 -11.20 18.00 5.10
N THR A 22 -12.12 18.89 4.76
CA THR A 22 -12.89 19.71 5.71
C THR A 22 -14.35 19.30 5.66
N ASP A 23 -14.90 18.88 6.81
CA ASP A 23 -16.29 18.47 6.97
C ASP A 23 -17.09 19.57 7.66
N THR A 24 -18.11 20.09 6.98
CA THR A 24 -18.94 21.20 7.46
C THR A 24 -20.41 20.79 7.51
N PRO A 25 -20.93 20.42 8.69
CA PRO A 25 -22.37 20.16 8.88
C PRO A 25 -23.14 21.46 9.05
N SER A 26 -24.41 21.51 8.59
CA SER A 26 -25.32 22.63 8.84
C SER A 26 -25.67 22.79 10.32
N SER A 27 -25.75 21.67 11.03
CA SER A 27 -25.91 21.59 12.48
C SER A 27 -25.33 20.27 13.01
N SER A 28 -25.04 20.22 14.32
CA SER A 28 -24.52 19.01 14.96
C SER A 28 -25.10 18.82 16.35
N SER A 29 -25.44 17.59 16.71
CA SER A 29 -25.77 17.20 18.09
C SER A 29 -24.49 17.21 18.95
N ALA A 30 -24.67 17.11 20.27
CA ALA A 30 -23.54 17.11 21.21
C ALA A 30 -22.62 15.88 21.10
N PHE A 31 -23.09 14.79 20.45
CA PHE A 31 -22.34 13.55 20.27
C PHE A 31 -21.88 13.36 18.82
N SER A 32 -22.24 14.28 17.91
CA SER A 32 -21.89 14.20 16.52
C SER A 32 -20.37 14.32 16.34
N ASP A 33 -19.78 13.38 15.59
CA ASP A 33 -18.37 13.38 15.18
C ASP A 33 -18.28 13.19 13.68
N THR A 34 -17.71 14.17 12.97
CA THR A 34 -17.52 14.10 11.52
C THR A 34 -16.11 13.67 11.13
N ALA A 35 -15.15 13.66 12.06
CA ALA A 35 -13.75 13.37 11.77
C ALA A 35 -13.51 11.94 11.24
N ASN A 36 -14.38 11.00 11.61
CA ASN A 36 -14.25 9.58 11.27
C ASN A 36 -15.37 9.09 10.33
N LEU A 37 -15.95 9.94 9.50
CA LEU A 37 -17.05 9.56 8.61
C LEU A 37 -16.66 8.62 7.46
N ASP A 38 -15.39 8.45 7.19
CA ASP A 38 -14.83 7.46 6.26
C ASP A 38 -14.61 6.07 6.90
N ASN A 39 -14.80 5.96 8.23
CA ASN A 39 -14.62 4.72 8.99
C ASN A 39 -15.98 4.17 9.45
N LEU A 40 -16.30 2.93 9.04
CA LEU A 40 -17.50 2.20 9.48
C LEU A 40 -17.34 1.52 10.84
N LEU A 41 -16.11 1.35 11.30
CA LEU A 41 -15.84 0.62 12.55
C LEU A 41 -16.26 1.45 13.77
N ASN A 42 -16.86 0.75 14.75
CA ASN A 42 -17.18 1.29 16.08
C ASN A 42 -18.28 2.35 16.17
N LYS A 43 -19.10 2.55 15.14
CA LYS A 43 -20.27 3.44 15.24
C LYS A 43 -21.26 2.92 16.30
N LYS A 44 -21.64 3.78 17.23
CA LYS A 44 -22.55 3.43 18.32
C LYS A 44 -23.96 3.94 18.06
N LYS A 45 -24.96 3.12 18.38
CA LYS A 45 -26.37 3.54 18.40
C LYS A 45 -26.67 4.18 19.75
N GLY A 46 -26.87 5.48 19.75
CA GLY A 46 -27.28 6.21 20.97
C GLY A 46 -28.71 5.88 21.39
N ALA A 47 -28.92 5.73 22.68
CA ALA A 47 -30.25 5.53 23.25
C ALA A 47 -31.00 6.88 23.36
N TYR A 48 -31.47 7.42 22.24
CA TYR A 48 -32.27 8.65 22.19
C TYR A 48 -33.75 8.36 22.27
N LEU A 49 -34.50 9.23 22.98
CA LEU A 49 -35.96 9.19 23.06
C LEU A 49 -36.59 9.87 21.83
N GLU A 50 -36.26 9.38 20.68
CA GLU A 50 -36.83 9.80 19.40
C GLU A 50 -37.88 8.81 18.93
N LYS A 51 -38.89 9.29 18.20
CA LYS A 51 -40.00 8.46 17.76
C LYS A 51 -39.49 7.34 16.84
N ASP A 52 -39.81 6.09 17.19
CA ASP A 52 -39.51 4.88 16.43
C ASP A 52 -38.00 4.62 16.17
N TYR A 53 -37.10 5.38 16.83
CA TYR A 53 -35.66 5.18 16.73
C TYR A 53 -35.13 4.18 17.76
N PHE A 54 -35.53 4.37 19.02
CA PHE A 54 -35.05 3.54 20.12
C PHE A 54 -35.78 2.19 20.16
N VAL A 55 -35.01 1.11 20.10
CA VAL A 55 -35.52 -0.27 20.19
C VAL A 55 -34.91 -0.95 21.41
N LEU A 56 -35.74 -1.63 22.21
CA LEU A 56 -35.29 -2.37 23.41
C LEU A 56 -34.78 -3.77 23.05
N ASP A 57 -33.82 -3.84 22.13
CA ASP A 57 -33.19 -5.07 21.68
C ASP A 57 -31.72 -5.23 22.18
N GLY A 58 -31.26 -4.29 23.00
CA GLY A 58 -29.89 -4.26 23.51
C GLY A 58 -28.85 -3.65 22.54
N THR A 59 -29.26 -3.21 21.35
CA THR A 59 -28.33 -2.61 20.36
C THR A 59 -28.06 -1.13 20.60
N HIS A 60 -28.91 -0.44 21.37
CA HIS A 60 -28.75 0.98 21.73
C HIS A 60 -28.08 1.12 23.11
N THR A 61 -27.15 2.06 23.22
CA THR A 61 -26.38 2.31 24.45
C THR A 61 -26.48 3.76 24.89
N PHE A 62 -26.32 4.01 26.19
CA PHE A 62 -26.10 5.38 26.66
C PHE A 62 -24.72 5.84 26.21
N LEU A 63 -24.70 6.98 25.52
CA LEU A 63 -23.49 7.55 24.99
C LEU A 63 -22.65 8.22 26.08
N THR A 64 -21.35 8.12 25.94
CA THR A 64 -20.34 8.77 26.75
C THR A 64 -19.43 9.65 25.89
N ALA A 65 -18.68 10.55 26.52
CA ALA A 65 -17.71 11.37 25.78
C ALA A 65 -16.68 10.49 25.06
N GLY A 66 -16.51 10.73 23.76
CA GLY A 66 -15.62 9.95 22.88
C GLY A 66 -16.27 8.77 22.14
N ASP A 67 -17.57 8.55 22.35
CA ASP A 67 -18.32 7.60 21.53
C ASP A 67 -18.57 8.17 20.13
N ASP A 68 -18.24 7.40 19.10
CA ASP A 68 -18.44 7.78 17.71
C ASP A 68 -19.85 7.32 17.23
N VAL A 69 -20.68 8.28 16.88
CA VAL A 69 -22.03 8.08 16.33
C VAL A 69 -22.13 8.55 14.86
N GLY A 70 -21.03 9.00 14.28
CA GLY A 70 -21.02 9.70 13.00
C GLY A 70 -21.65 11.10 13.12
N TRP A 71 -22.22 11.58 12.03
CA TRP A 71 -22.92 12.87 12.04
C TRP A 71 -24.39 12.72 12.43
N GLU A 72 -24.84 13.59 13.33
CA GLU A 72 -26.23 13.78 13.71
C GLU A 72 -26.58 15.26 13.73
N SER A 73 -27.73 15.65 13.14
CA SER A 73 -28.23 17.02 13.23
C SER A 73 -28.62 17.42 14.66
N SER A 74 -28.57 18.72 14.99
CA SER A 74 -29.09 19.20 16.25
C SER A 74 -30.62 19.25 16.29
N ASN A 75 -31.27 19.41 15.15
CA ASN A 75 -32.70 19.54 15.01
C ASN A 75 -33.39 18.18 14.74
N LEU A 76 -34.64 18.07 15.20
CA LEU A 76 -35.54 16.99 14.85
C LEU A 76 -36.37 17.40 13.63
N SER A 77 -36.75 16.43 12.78
CA SER A 77 -37.76 16.64 11.77
C SER A 77 -39.13 16.93 12.38
N ASP A 78 -40.01 17.50 11.60
CA ASP A 78 -41.39 17.73 11.97
C ASP A 78 -42.23 16.42 12.02
N ALA A 79 -43.55 16.57 12.20
CA ALA A 79 -44.48 15.43 12.29
C ALA A 79 -44.64 14.66 10.98
N ASP A 80 -44.26 15.27 9.85
CA ASP A 80 -44.28 14.68 8.51
C ASP A 80 -42.92 14.17 8.06
N GLY A 81 -41.89 14.33 8.93
CA GLY A 81 -40.52 13.93 8.68
C GLY A 81 -39.70 14.95 7.90
N VAL A 82 -40.22 16.15 7.65
CA VAL A 82 -39.53 17.20 6.90
C VAL A 82 -38.44 17.83 7.77
N ILE A 83 -37.25 17.99 7.19
CA ILE A 83 -36.07 18.58 7.80
C ILE A 83 -35.27 19.33 6.75
N SER A 84 -34.39 20.23 7.15
CA SER A 84 -33.46 20.92 6.26
C SER A 84 -32.08 20.91 6.87
N GLU A 85 -31.33 19.87 6.57
CA GLU A 85 -29.99 19.67 7.11
C GLU A 85 -29.03 19.22 6.00
N SER A 86 -27.76 19.59 6.13
CA SER A 86 -26.74 19.23 5.14
C SER A 86 -25.40 18.95 5.77
N LEU A 87 -24.62 18.15 5.06
CA LEU A 87 -23.22 17.86 5.35
C LEU A 87 -22.41 18.13 4.08
N THR A 88 -21.38 18.97 4.22
CA THR A 88 -20.49 19.37 3.13
C THR A 88 -19.09 18.79 3.38
N PHE A 89 -18.53 18.19 2.37
CA PHE A 89 -17.12 17.73 2.31
C PHE A 89 -16.38 18.61 1.31
N GLU A 90 -15.29 19.24 1.72
CA GLU A 90 -14.41 20.04 0.87
C GLU A 90 -12.99 19.50 0.95
N PHE A 91 -12.33 19.36 -0.22
CA PHE A 91 -10.98 18.84 -0.39
C PHE A 91 -10.06 19.91 -0.97
N GLU A 92 -8.75 19.81 -0.71
CA GLU A 92 -7.77 20.75 -1.25
C GLU A 92 -7.50 20.52 -2.75
N ARG A 93 -7.73 19.27 -3.23
CA ARG A 93 -7.51 18.86 -4.62
C ARG A 93 -8.80 18.38 -5.26
N THR A 94 -8.74 18.23 -6.58
CA THR A 94 -9.83 17.59 -7.33
C THR A 94 -9.64 16.09 -7.36
N HIS A 95 -10.75 15.36 -7.27
CA HIS A 95 -10.82 13.90 -7.25
C HIS A 95 -11.79 13.37 -8.28
N ASP A 96 -11.69 12.08 -8.55
CA ASP A 96 -12.61 11.32 -9.37
C ASP A 96 -13.44 10.38 -8.50
N SER A 97 -14.74 10.26 -8.77
CA SER A 97 -15.62 9.34 -8.05
C SER A 97 -16.34 8.44 -9.03
N TYR A 98 -16.29 7.16 -8.76
CA TYR A 98 -17.02 6.12 -9.51
C TYR A 98 -18.30 5.71 -8.76
N GLY A 99 -18.86 6.64 -8.03
CA GLY A 99 -20.02 6.50 -7.19
C GLY A 99 -19.81 7.10 -5.80
N LEU A 100 -20.83 6.96 -4.96
CA LEU A 100 -20.80 7.37 -3.55
C LEU A 100 -21.62 6.40 -2.73
N THR A 101 -21.09 5.94 -1.61
CA THR A 101 -21.84 5.11 -0.66
C THR A 101 -22.10 5.91 0.62
N ILE A 102 -23.37 5.98 1.03
CA ILE A 102 -23.78 6.64 2.28
C ILE A 102 -24.37 5.56 3.19
N ASN A 103 -23.80 5.41 4.37
CA ASN A 103 -24.31 4.51 5.39
C ASN A 103 -25.05 5.30 6.46
N PHE A 104 -26.30 4.96 6.64
CA PHE A 104 -27.20 5.47 7.66
C PHE A 104 -27.41 4.44 8.77
N PRO A 105 -27.87 4.85 9.96
CA PRO A 105 -28.41 3.91 10.94
C PRO A 105 -29.62 3.15 10.39
N THR A 106 -29.70 1.84 10.65
CA THR A 106 -30.76 0.98 10.11
C THR A 106 -32.18 1.46 10.39
N ASN A 107 -32.40 2.13 11.53
CA ASN A 107 -33.73 2.62 11.96
C ASN A 107 -33.92 4.13 11.74
N SER A 108 -32.94 4.83 11.16
CA SER A 108 -32.95 6.29 11.01
C SER A 108 -32.16 6.73 9.77
N PHE A 109 -32.60 6.28 8.61
CA PHE A 109 -32.00 6.67 7.34
C PHE A 109 -32.79 7.80 6.66
N ALA A 110 -32.08 8.60 5.87
CA ALA A 110 -32.69 9.67 5.08
C ALA A 110 -33.65 9.09 4.04
N LYS A 111 -34.84 9.70 3.91
CA LYS A 111 -35.85 9.32 2.92
C LYS A 111 -35.68 10.12 1.63
N ASP A 112 -35.58 11.43 1.74
CA ASP A 112 -35.35 12.32 0.62
C ASP A 112 -34.09 13.14 0.86
N PHE A 113 -33.20 13.14 -0.11
CA PHE A 113 -31.96 13.90 -0.05
C PHE A 113 -31.37 14.15 -1.46
N THR A 114 -30.41 15.06 -1.53
CA THR A 114 -29.64 15.29 -2.75
C THR A 114 -28.14 15.14 -2.46
N ILE A 115 -27.41 14.64 -3.45
CA ILE A 115 -25.95 14.62 -3.48
C ILE A 115 -25.53 15.56 -4.61
N THR A 116 -24.74 16.58 -4.29
CA THR A 116 -24.33 17.59 -5.25
C THR A 116 -22.81 17.70 -5.28
N TYR A 117 -22.23 17.55 -6.47
CA TYR A 117 -20.80 17.61 -6.73
C TYR A 117 -20.43 18.96 -7.35
N TYR A 118 -19.31 19.53 -6.91
CA TYR A 118 -18.77 20.79 -7.42
C TYR A 118 -17.28 20.66 -7.76
N SER A 119 -16.82 21.53 -8.67
CA SER A 119 -15.41 21.87 -8.87
C SER A 119 -15.25 23.36 -8.62
N GLY A 120 -14.67 23.73 -7.50
CA GLY A 120 -14.71 25.09 -6.98
C GLY A 120 -16.15 25.59 -6.79
N ALA A 121 -16.53 26.62 -7.53
CA ALA A 121 -17.89 27.14 -7.54
C ALA A 121 -18.80 26.53 -8.63
N SER A 122 -18.27 25.69 -9.50
CA SER A 122 -19.00 25.12 -10.63
C SER A 122 -19.73 23.85 -10.23
N LEU A 123 -21.05 23.81 -10.46
CA LEU A 123 -21.86 22.62 -10.30
C LEU A 123 -21.49 21.60 -11.38
N LEU A 124 -21.08 20.38 -10.98
CA LEU A 124 -20.81 19.28 -11.90
C LEU A 124 -22.04 18.38 -12.08
N LYS A 125 -22.63 17.94 -10.96
CA LYS A 125 -23.73 16.99 -10.95
C LYS A 125 -24.59 17.13 -9.71
N THR A 126 -25.88 16.81 -9.84
CA THR A 126 -26.80 16.63 -8.71
C THR A 126 -27.55 15.32 -8.90
N VAL A 127 -27.53 14.48 -7.88
CA VAL A 127 -28.33 13.25 -7.75
C VAL A 127 -29.44 13.55 -6.76
N THR A 128 -30.68 13.29 -7.14
CA THR A 128 -31.85 13.49 -6.27
C THR A 128 -32.43 12.11 -5.92
N VAL A 129 -32.57 11.87 -4.64
CA VAL A 129 -33.11 10.63 -4.08
C VAL A 129 -34.41 10.93 -3.37
N THR A 130 -35.46 10.19 -3.69
CA THR A 130 -36.78 10.27 -3.07
C THR A 130 -37.23 8.88 -2.61
N ASP A 131 -37.93 8.83 -1.49
CA ASP A 131 -38.49 7.60 -0.92
C ASP A 131 -37.43 6.47 -0.74
N ASN A 132 -36.22 6.83 -0.31
CA ASN A 132 -35.18 5.84 -0.02
C ASN A 132 -35.65 4.86 1.07
N GLU A 133 -35.46 3.58 0.82
CA GLU A 133 -35.85 2.48 1.70
C GLU A 133 -34.67 1.74 2.35
N THR A 134 -33.41 2.17 2.07
CA THR A 134 -32.21 1.48 2.50
C THR A 134 -31.35 2.31 3.45
N ALA A 135 -30.76 1.65 4.43
CA ALA A 135 -29.77 2.26 5.32
C ALA A 135 -28.37 2.35 4.64
N ASN A 136 -28.11 1.52 3.65
CA ASN A 136 -26.92 1.59 2.81
C ASN A 136 -27.35 2.07 1.43
N TYR A 137 -27.15 3.37 1.17
CA TYR A 137 -27.48 3.97 -0.12
C TYR A 137 -26.23 4.03 -0.99
N ARG A 138 -26.35 3.56 -2.23
CA ARG A 138 -25.29 3.59 -3.23
C ARG A 138 -25.75 4.41 -4.45
N ASP A 139 -24.97 5.42 -4.80
CA ASP A 139 -25.03 6.09 -6.09
C ASP A 139 -23.91 5.55 -6.98
N ASN A 140 -24.26 5.00 -8.14
CA ASN A 140 -23.29 4.43 -9.10
C ASN A 140 -22.91 5.45 -10.19
N SER A 141 -23.06 6.71 -9.93
CA SER A 141 -22.78 7.75 -10.91
C SER A 141 -21.33 8.20 -10.92
N ASP A 142 -20.70 8.16 -12.07
CA ASP A 142 -19.36 8.72 -12.24
C ASP A 142 -19.37 10.24 -12.21
N VAL A 143 -18.45 10.86 -11.49
CA VAL A 143 -18.20 12.29 -11.45
C VAL A 143 -16.70 12.55 -11.39
N PHE A 144 -16.16 13.27 -12.36
CA PHE A 144 -14.73 13.51 -12.47
C PHE A 144 -14.36 14.98 -12.15
N GLY A 145 -13.22 15.18 -11.51
CA GLY A 145 -12.65 16.50 -11.23
C GLY A 145 -13.43 17.31 -10.19
N TRP A 146 -14.07 16.67 -9.22
CA TRP A 146 -14.76 17.35 -8.11
C TRP A 146 -13.80 17.58 -6.92
N ASP A 147 -14.03 18.68 -6.21
CA ASP A 147 -13.33 19.03 -4.96
C ASP A 147 -14.31 19.23 -3.78
N LYS A 148 -15.63 19.17 -4.05
CA LYS A 148 -16.64 19.39 -3.02
C LYS A 148 -17.89 18.57 -3.28
N ILE A 149 -18.39 17.94 -2.21
CA ILE A 149 -19.66 17.21 -2.19
C ILE A 149 -20.57 17.79 -1.11
N VAL A 150 -21.83 18.01 -1.44
CA VAL A 150 -22.87 18.41 -0.51
C VAL A 150 -23.96 17.36 -0.46
N ILE A 151 -24.21 16.78 0.70
CA ILE A 151 -25.35 15.89 0.98
C ILE A 151 -26.39 16.72 1.72
N ALA A 152 -27.52 17.04 1.07
CA ALA A 152 -28.60 17.80 1.70
C ALA A 152 -29.81 16.90 1.93
N ILE A 153 -30.17 16.70 3.21
CA ILE A 153 -31.28 15.84 3.65
C ILE A 153 -32.52 16.69 3.85
N THR A 154 -33.61 16.33 3.18
CA THR A 154 -34.88 17.06 3.22
C THR A 154 -35.98 16.28 3.92
N LYS A 155 -35.82 14.94 4.08
CA LYS A 155 -36.81 14.11 4.78
C LYS A 155 -36.15 12.93 5.46
N VAL A 156 -36.59 12.66 6.68
CA VAL A 156 -36.23 11.49 7.51
C VAL A 156 -37.51 10.88 8.10
N ASN A 157 -37.41 9.93 8.99
CA ASN A 157 -38.59 9.49 9.75
C ASN A 157 -39.11 10.66 10.65
N PRO A 158 -40.42 10.75 10.88
CA PRO A 158 -41.01 11.80 11.71
C PRO A 158 -40.41 11.90 13.11
N GLN A 159 -40.09 13.12 13.54
CA GLN A 159 -39.53 13.41 14.85
C GLN A 159 -38.19 12.69 15.13
N GLN A 160 -37.40 12.46 14.10
CA GLN A 160 -36.02 11.96 14.21
C GLN A 160 -35.02 13.00 13.69
N ARG A 161 -33.75 12.86 14.08
CA ARG A 161 -32.62 13.63 13.53
C ARG A 161 -32.23 13.10 12.16
N ALA A 162 -31.64 13.97 11.36
CA ALA A 162 -30.83 13.53 10.22
C ALA A 162 -29.52 12.91 10.76
N ARG A 163 -29.14 11.75 10.21
CA ARG A 163 -27.94 10.99 10.61
C ARG A 163 -27.22 10.44 9.40
N ILE A 164 -25.91 10.43 9.47
CA ILE A 164 -25.01 9.70 8.55
C ILE A 164 -23.95 9.03 9.41
N TRP A 165 -23.83 7.71 9.29
CA TRP A 165 -22.79 6.95 9.99
C TRP A 165 -21.45 7.05 9.31
N SER A 166 -21.44 6.85 7.97
CA SER A 166 -20.23 7.03 7.18
C SER A 166 -20.54 7.38 5.74
N VAL A 167 -19.54 7.94 5.07
CA VAL A 167 -19.56 8.22 3.63
C VAL A 167 -18.30 7.63 3.02
N VAL A 168 -18.45 6.82 1.98
CA VAL A 168 -17.37 6.35 1.14
C VAL A 168 -17.44 7.10 -0.18
N PHE A 169 -16.36 7.80 -0.54
CA PHE A 169 -16.27 8.57 -1.79
C PHE A 169 -15.97 7.64 -2.97
N GLY A 170 -16.86 6.67 -3.18
CA GLY A 170 -16.77 5.60 -4.15
C GLY A 170 -17.75 4.49 -3.82
N ILE A 171 -17.48 3.31 -4.38
CA ILE A 171 -18.30 2.11 -4.15
C ILE A 171 -17.48 1.11 -3.31
N ASN A 172 -18.08 0.60 -2.25
CA ASN A 172 -17.61 -0.57 -1.53
C ASN A 172 -18.50 -1.76 -1.88
N GLU A 173 -17.92 -2.80 -2.45
CA GLU A 173 -18.56 -4.10 -2.59
C GLU A 173 -18.09 -5.01 -1.45
N GLU A 174 -19.03 -5.61 -0.74
CA GLU A 174 -18.77 -6.55 0.35
C GLU A 174 -19.29 -7.93 -0.03
N TRP A 175 -18.37 -8.89 -0.14
CA TRP A 175 -18.70 -10.30 -0.32
C TRP A 175 -18.44 -11.06 0.97
N ASN A 176 -19.41 -11.88 1.34
CA ASN A 176 -19.36 -12.75 2.52
C ASN A 176 -19.17 -14.21 2.10
N GLY A 177 -19.05 -15.11 3.07
CA GLY A 177 -18.79 -16.52 2.82
C GLY A 177 -19.76 -17.21 1.86
N ASP A 178 -21.02 -16.76 1.76
CA ASP A 178 -22.00 -17.32 0.84
C ASP A 178 -21.77 -16.90 -0.62
N ASP A 179 -21.10 -15.78 -0.84
CA ASP A 179 -20.79 -15.21 -2.15
C ASP A 179 -19.41 -15.66 -2.65
N ILE A 180 -18.51 -16.02 -1.72
CA ILE A 180 -17.12 -16.38 -1.99
C ILE A 180 -17.02 -17.90 -2.17
N ILE A 181 -16.65 -18.32 -3.39
CA ILE A 181 -16.49 -19.74 -3.74
C ILE A 181 -15.18 -20.27 -3.17
N ARG A 182 -14.11 -19.51 -3.32
CA ARG A 182 -12.80 -19.79 -2.73
C ARG A 182 -12.01 -18.51 -2.52
N ILE A 183 -11.12 -18.53 -1.56
CA ILE A 183 -10.14 -17.47 -1.32
C ILE A 183 -8.83 -18.05 -0.82
N THR A 184 -7.75 -17.48 -1.30
CA THR A 184 -6.40 -17.66 -0.72
C THR A 184 -5.78 -16.29 -0.53
N ALA A 185 -5.36 -16.00 0.69
CA ALA A 185 -4.68 -14.75 1.03
C ALA A 185 -3.38 -15.05 1.77
N SER A 186 -2.30 -14.38 1.42
CA SER A 186 -1.00 -14.60 2.05
C SER A 186 -0.32 -13.30 2.46
N LYS A 187 0.49 -13.38 3.51
CA LYS A 187 1.47 -12.37 3.93
C LYS A 187 2.85 -13.03 3.97
N VAL A 188 3.88 -12.29 3.59
CA VAL A 188 5.24 -12.83 3.48
C VAL A 188 6.28 -11.77 3.85
N THR A 189 7.41 -12.22 4.39
CA THR A 189 8.60 -11.39 4.64
C THR A 189 9.87 -12.24 4.50
N ASP A 190 10.96 -11.59 4.09
CA ASP A 190 12.30 -12.20 4.09
C ASP A 190 13.11 -11.59 5.22
N LEU A 191 13.54 -12.43 6.17
CA LEU A 191 14.28 -12.00 7.36
C LEU A 191 15.73 -11.58 7.04
N THR A 192 16.23 -11.89 5.85
CA THR A 192 17.60 -11.55 5.41
C THR A 192 17.64 -10.37 4.45
N ALA A 193 16.48 -9.88 4.02
CA ALA A 193 16.34 -8.88 2.96
C ALA A 193 17.10 -9.24 1.66
N GLU A 194 17.21 -10.54 1.36
CA GLU A 194 17.77 -11.01 0.09
C GLU A 194 16.85 -10.67 -1.06
N LYS A 195 15.55 -10.76 -0.80
CA LYS A 195 14.49 -10.37 -1.72
C LYS A 195 13.38 -9.65 -0.97
N VAL A 196 12.56 -8.91 -1.68
CA VAL A 196 11.31 -8.37 -1.16
C VAL A 196 10.17 -9.11 -1.84
N GLU A 197 9.53 -9.97 -1.09
CA GLU A 197 8.35 -10.69 -1.54
C GLU A 197 7.10 -9.86 -1.30
N SER A 198 6.01 -10.20 -1.99
CA SER A 198 4.72 -9.51 -1.85
C SER A 198 3.67 -10.48 -1.36
N GLY A 199 2.86 -10.05 -0.42
CA GLY A 199 1.63 -10.75 -0.07
C GLY A 199 0.65 -10.72 -1.24
N GLU A 200 -0.16 -11.78 -1.35
CA GLU A 200 -1.09 -11.99 -2.46
C GLU A 200 -2.46 -12.38 -1.94
N VAL A 201 -3.50 -11.97 -2.66
CA VAL A 201 -4.84 -12.49 -2.51
C VAL A 201 -5.41 -12.90 -3.86
N GLU A 202 -6.03 -14.07 -3.91
CA GLU A 202 -6.85 -14.52 -5.03
C GLU A 202 -8.17 -15.05 -4.48
N PHE A 203 -9.29 -14.63 -5.07
CA PHE A 203 -10.59 -15.11 -4.68
C PHE A 203 -11.56 -15.16 -5.85
N ASP A 204 -12.47 -16.14 -5.79
CA ASP A 204 -13.56 -16.33 -6.73
C ASP A 204 -14.87 -15.98 -6.04
N VAL A 205 -15.66 -15.12 -6.68
CA VAL A 205 -16.99 -14.75 -6.20
C VAL A 205 -18.07 -15.08 -7.22
N TYR A 206 -19.23 -15.46 -6.71
CA TYR A 206 -20.43 -15.56 -7.51
C TYR A 206 -21.08 -14.18 -7.61
N ASN A 207 -21.23 -13.68 -8.82
CA ASN A 207 -21.87 -12.39 -9.11
C ASN A 207 -23.32 -12.62 -9.49
N ASP A 208 -24.25 -12.23 -8.65
CA ASP A 208 -25.70 -12.32 -8.88
C ASP A 208 -26.25 -11.19 -9.76
N GLY A 209 -25.38 -10.34 -10.30
CA GLY A 209 -25.72 -9.21 -11.16
C GLY A 209 -25.79 -7.87 -10.43
N VAL A 210 -25.44 -7.83 -9.15
CA VAL A 210 -25.32 -6.58 -8.37
C VAL A 210 -24.10 -5.78 -8.78
N PHE A 211 -23.04 -6.47 -9.21
CA PHE A 211 -21.78 -5.88 -9.63
C PHE A 211 -21.64 -5.95 -11.15
N ASP A 212 -21.70 -4.82 -11.84
CA ASP A 212 -21.48 -4.78 -13.29
C ASP A 212 -19.98 -4.64 -13.58
N ILE A 213 -19.42 -5.71 -14.13
CA ILE A 213 -18.01 -5.73 -14.52
C ILE A 213 -17.70 -4.76 -15.67
N GLN A 214 -18.70 -4.31 -16.40
CA GLN A 214 -18.50 -3.33 -17.45
C GLN A 214 -18.08 -1.99 -16.84
N ASP A 215 -18.62 -1.64 -15.68
CA ASP A 215 -18.25 -0.43 -14.95
C ASP A 215 -16.74 -0.42 -14.63
N ILE A 216 -16.16 -1.59 -14.28
CA ILE A 216 -14.70 -1.68 -14.05
C ILE A 216 -13.89 -1.60 -15.33
N LYS A 217 -14.38 -2.18 -16.44
CA LYS A 217 -13.65 -2.14 -17.73
C LYS A 217 -13.53 -0.73 -18.28
N ASP A 218 -14.48 0.12 -17.96
CA ASP A 218 -14.51 1.52 -18.40
C ASP A 218 -13.58 2.42 -17.57
N LEU A 219 -13.08 1.92 -16.43
CA LEU A 219 -12.08 2.61 -15.62
C LEU A 219 -10.71 2.65 -16.31
N SER A 220 -9.93 3.67 -16.00
CA SER A 220 -8.55 3.71 -16.47
C SER A 220 -7.76 2.51 -15.90
N PRO A 221 -6.76 1.98 -16.64
CA PRO A 221 -5.92 0.89 -16.14
C PRO A 221 -5.18 1.19 -14.83
N GLU A 222 -4.97 2.46 -14.53
CA GLU A 222 -4.33 2.91 -13.29
C GLU A 222 -5.29 2.77 -12.10
N VAL A 223 -6.52 3.19 -12.27
CA VAL A 223 -7.57 3.03 -11.26
C VAL A 223 -7.85 1.55 -11.02
N GLN A 224 -8.02 0.76 -12.07
CA GLN A 224 -8.25 -0.69 -11.94
C GLN A 224 -7.19 -1.39 -11.10
N ARG A 225 -5.91 -0.99 -11.23
CA ARG A 225 -4.77 -1.55 -10.48
C ARG A 225 -4.63 -1.04 -9.06
N ASN A 226 -5.36 0.00 -8.67
CA ASN A 226 -5.28 0.60 -7.34
C ASN A 226 -6.52 0.36 -6.48
N ILE A 227 -7.50 -0.41 -6.98
CA ILE A 227 -8.69 -0.77 -6.21
C ILE A 227 -8.28 -1.55 -4.95
N GLY A 228 -8.67 -1.05 -3.79
CA GLY A 228 -8.35 -1.66 -2.50
C GLY A 228 -9.14 -2.94 -2.25
N ILE A 229 -8.47 -3.95 -1.72
CA ILE A 229 -9.07 -5.23 -1.30
C ILE A 229 -8.71 -5.44 0.16
N GLU A 230 -9.72 -5.49 1.05
CA GLU A 230 -9.51 -5.85 2.45
C GLU A 230 -10.08 -7.24 2.71
N VAL A 231 -9.28 -8.11 3.29
CA VAL A 231 -9.67 -9.48 3.63
C VAL A 231 -9.76 -9.64 5.13
N SER A 232 -10.87 -10.15 5.61
CA SER A 232 -11.09 -10.49 7.01
C SER A 232 -11.58 -11.92 7.14
N PHE A 233 -11.05 -12.66 8.10
CA PHE A 233 -11.53 -13.99 8.44
C PHE A 233 -12.29 -13.94 9.76
N ARG A 234 -13.39 -14.70 9.83
CA ARG A 234 -14.22 -14.79 11.03
C ARG A 234 -13.57 -15.75 12.03
N ARG A 235 -13.33 -15.26 13.23
CA ARG A 235 -12.72 -15.99 14.32
C ARG A 235 -13.51 -15.76 15.59
N SER A 236 -13.89 -16.84 16.29
CA SER A 236 -14.67 -16.75 17.54
C SER A 236 -15.90 -15.83 17.43
N GLY A 237 -16.55 -15.82 16.26
CA GLY A 237 -17.74 -15.03 16.00
C GLY A 237 -17.51 -13.58 15.52
N ALA A 238 -16.26 -13.10 15.46
CA ALA A 238 -15.90 -11.76 14.99
C ALA A 238 -15.02 -11.80 13.72
N TYR A 239 -15.19 -10.86 12.82
CA TYR A 239 -14.30 -10.69 11.68
C TYR A 239 -13.03 -9.96 12.12
N VAL A 240 -11.88 -10.57 11.86
CA VAL A 240 -10.55 -10.03 12.13
C VAL A 240 -9.84 -9.81 10.81
N LYS A 241 -9.38 -8.59 10.57
CA LYS A 241 -8.68 -8.22 9.34
C LYS A 241 -7.37 -9.01 9.22
N PHE A 242 -7.20 -9.68 8.09
CA PHE A 242 -5.98 -10.43 7.77
C PHE A 242 -5.01 -9.58 6.97
N GLY A 243 -5.49 -8.87 5.94
CA GLY A 243 -4.61 -8.08 5.09
C GLY A 243 -5.36 -7.08 4.22
N SER A 244 -4.58 -6.14 3.69
CA SER A 244 -4.99 -5.17 2.69
C SER A 244 -4.14 -5.34 1.44
N TYR A 245 -4.79 -5.37 0.29
CA TYR A 245 -4.17 -5.60 -1.02
C TYR A 245 -4.72 -4.61 -2.02
N LYS A 246 -4.09 -4.54 -3.19
CA LYS A 246 -4.56 -3.77 -4.35
C LYS A 246 -4.78 -4.70 -5.52
N SER A 247 -5.88 -4.50 -6.24
CA SER A 247 -6.24 -5.32 -7.41
C SER A 247 -5.15 -5.25 -8.47
N ALA A 248 -4.77 -6.42 -8.99
CA ALA A 248 -3.81 -6.55 -10.09
C ALA A 248 -4.47 -7.15 -11.34
N GLY A 249 -5.59 -7.86 -11.18
CA GLY A 249 -6.28 -8.47 -12.28
C GLY A 249 -7.69 -8.93 -11.92
N ILE A 250 -8.56 -8.88 -12.91
CA ILE A 250 -9.94 -9.38 -12.83
C ILE A 250 -10.17 -10.28 -14.03
N GLN A 251 -10.65 -11.49 -13.78
CA GLN A 251 -11.08 -12.43 -14.79
C GLN A 251 -12.57 -12.73 -14.63
N VAL A 252 -13.26 -12.82 -15.75
CA VAL A 252 -14.71 -13.04 -15.76
C VAL A 252 -15.02 -14.26 -16.58
N ALA A 253 -15.72 -15.19 -15.99
CA ALA A 253 -16.18 -16.42 -16.62
C ALA A 253 -17.70 -16.58 -16.48
N ASP A 254 -18.24 -17.63 -17.08
CA ASP A 254 -19.67 -18.01 -17.04
C ASP A 254 -20.62 -16.85 -17.30
N LYS A 255 -20.37 -16.10 -18.38
CA LYS A 255 -21.19 -14.95 -18.82
C LYS A 255 -21.37 -13.87 -17.75
N GLY A 256 -20.35 -13.64 -16.92
CA GLY A 256 -20.38 -12.62 -15.87
C GLY A 256 -20.75 -13.13 -14.49
N LYS A 257 -21.08 -14.40 -14.34
CA LYS A 257 -21.51 -14.95 -13.04
C LYS A 257 -20.37 -15.35 -12.12
N LEU A 258 -19.20 -15.66 -12.68
CA LEU A 258 -18.00 -16.00 -11.92
C LEU A 258 -16.94 -14.93 -12.15
N ILE A 259 -16.47 -14.34 -11.08
CA ILE A 259 -15.41 -13.33 -11.09
C ILE A 259 -14.24 -13.84 -10.25
N THR A 260 -13.05 -13.89 -10.84
CA THR A 260 -11.80 -14.12 -10.13
C THR A 260 -11.05 -12.80 -10.01
N ILE A 261 -10.68 -12.42 -8.80
CA ILE A 261 -9.92 -11.20 -8.52
C ILE A 261 -8.59 -11.60 -7.88
N THR A 262 -7.50 -11.05 -8.43
CA THR A 262 -6.14 -11.19 -7.88
C THR A 262 -5.67 -9.83 -7.40
N GLY A 263 -5.05 -9.78 -6.23
CA GLY A 263 -4.47 -8.58 -5.67
C GLY A 263 -3.15 -8.85 -4.95
N TYR A 264 -2.35 -7.82 -4.80
CA TYR A 264 -1.05 -7.85 -4.12
C TYR A 264 -0.92 -6.67 -3.15
N ASP A 265 -0.03 -6.80 -2.19
CA ASP A 265 0.38 -5.67 -1.35
C ASP A 265 1.18 -4.61 -2.14
N ASP A 266 1.53 -3.52 -1.48
CA ASP A 266 2.21 -2.38 -2.13
C ASP A 266 3.61 -2.74 -2.66
N PHE A 267 4.30 -3.74 -2.10
CA PHE A 267 5.63 -4.14 -2.58
C PHE A 267 5.60 -4.74 -4.00
N TYR A 268 4.49 -5.31 -4.42
CA TYR A 268 4.32 -5.70 -5.82
C TYR A 268 4.31 -4.48 -6.74
N ARG A 269 3.50 -3.47 -6.42
CA ARG A 269 3.36 -2.25 -7.24
C ARG A 269 4.68 -1.51 -7.43
N ILE A 270 5.43 -1.30 -6.34
CA ILE A 270 6.72 -0.61 -6.40
C ILE A 270 7.82 -1.44 -7.07
N GLY A 271 7.61 -2.73 -7.25
CA GLY A 271 8.46 -3.60 -8.09
C GLY A 271 8.33 -3.31 -9.59
N GLN A 272 7.26 -2.64 -10.03
CA GLN A 272 7.00 -2.28 -11.42
C GLN A 272 7.47 -0.86 -11.79
N THR A 273 7.86 -0.06 -10.82
CA THR A 273 8.34 1.31 -10.97
C THR A 273 9.82 1.41 -10.61
N PHE A 274 10.52 2.43 -11.13
CA PHE A 274 11.96 2.50 -11.03
C PHE A 274 12.44 3.79 -10.35
N PHE A 275 13.31 3.65 -9.35
CA PHE A 275 14.07 4.74 -8.76
C PHE A 275 15.13 5.23 -9.75
N LYS A 276 15.10 6.53 -10.06
CA LYS A 276 15.91 7.13 -11.13
C LYS A 276 16.83 8.23 -10.66
N THR A 277 16.68 8.66 -9.40
CA THR A 277 17.20 9.95 -8.91
C THR A 277 18.45 9.81 -8.04
N GLY A 278 19.04 8.61 -7.99
CA GLY A 278 20.18 8.32 -7.14
C GLY A 278 21.41 9.18 -7.44
N LYS A 279 21.99 9.79 -6.41
CA LYS A 279 23.24 10.57 -6.46
C LYS A 279 24.16 10.11 -5.35
N ILE A 280 25.47 10.07 -5.61
CA ILE A 280 26.43 10.01 -4.52
C ILE A 280 26.30 11.30 -3.72
N PRO A 281 25.99 11.22 -2.42
CA PRO A 281 25.77 12.41 -1.61
C PRO A 281 27.10 13.14 -1.36
N SER A 282 27.05 14.47 -1.29
CA SER A 282 28.21 15.31 -0.95
C SER A 282 28.66 15.17 0.52
N ALA A 283 27.78 14.67 1.37
CA ALA A 283 28.04 14.30 2.76
C ALA A 283 27.31 12.97 3.05
N PRO A 284 27.78 12.17 4.03
CA PRO A 284 27.15 10.89 4.34
C PRO A 284 25.67 11.02 4.62
N LYS A 285 24.83 10.31 3.86
CA LYS A 285 23.38 10.27 3.99
C LYS A 285 22.97 9.04 4.80
N SER A 286 21.97 9.16 5.69
CA SER A 286 21.49 8.03 6.46
C SER A 286 20.65 7.08 5.62
N LEU A 287 20.56 5.81 6.04
CA LEU A 287 19.68 4.85 5.41
C LEU A 287 18.20 5.25 5.56
N GLY A 288 17.84 5.91 6.67
CA GLY A 288 16.49 6.47 6.85
C GLY A 288 16.16 7.54 5.81
N GLU A 289 17.07 8.52 5.59
CA GLU A 289 16.90 9.54 4.54
C GLU A 289 16.84 8.95 3.12
N TRP A 290 17.57 7.84 2.86
CA TRP A 290 17.43 7.10 1.61
C TRP A 290 16.06 6.44 1.47
N ALA A 291 15.55 5.85 2.54
CA ALA A 291 14.22 5.22 2.54
C ALA A 291 13.10 6.25 2.31
N GLU A 292 13.19 7.44 2.93
CA GLU A 292 12.25 8.55 2.67
C GLU A 292 12.26 8.98 1.20
N GLU A 293 13.45 9.14 0.61
CA GLU A 293 13.56 9.55 -0.80
C GLU A 293 12.97 8.51 -1.75
N VAL A 294 13.27 7.22 -1.53
CA VAL A 294 12.73 6.13 -2.36
C VAL A 294 11.21 6.03 -2.20
N ALA A 295 10.70 6.12 -0.97
CA ALA A 295 9.28 6.05 -0.68
C ALA A 295 8.52 7.24 -1.30
N ALA A 296 9.06 8.45 -1.20
CA ALA A 296 8.48 9.65 -1.81
C ALA A 296 8.46 9.57 -3.35
N ASP A 297 9.53 9.05 -3.98
CA ASP A 297 9.62 8.93 -5.46
C ASP A 297 8.56 7.96 -6.02
N CYS A 298 8.16 6.92 -5.27
CA CYS A 298 7.13 5.96 -5.70
C CYS A 298 5.74 6.18 -5.04
N GLY A 299 5.59 7.19 -4.20
CA GLY A 299 4.34 7.45 -3.48
C GLY A 299 3.95 6.32 -2.53
N LEU A 300 4.94 5.71 -1.85
CA LEU A 300 4.71 4.68 -0.84
C LEU A 300 4.67 5.32 0.55
N GLU A 301 3.59 5.07 1.30
CA GLU A 301 3.58 5.34 2.74
C GLU A 301 4.42 4.28 3.44
N LEU A 302 5.55 4.68 4.04
CA LEU A 302 6.52 3.79 4.67
C LEU A 302 6.86 4.27 6.08
N GLU A 303 6.62 3.43 7.06
CA GLU A 303 7.10 3.63 8.43
C GLU A 303 8.56 3.18 8.53
N ILE A 304 9.46 4.10 8.84
CA ILE A 304 10.90 3.89 8.87
C ILE A 304 11.37 3.85 10.31
N ASP A 305 12.05 2.75 10.68
CA ASP A 305 12.60 2.62 12.04
C ASP A 305 13.69 3.66 12.32
N ALA A 306 13.67 4.23 13.51
CA ALA A 306 14.59 5.29 13.93
C ALA A 306 16.07 4.88 13.89
N SER A 307 16.40 3.60 14.00
CA SER A 307 17.78 3.09 13.94
C SER A 307 18.43 3.36 12.59
N LEU A 308 17.67 3.37 11.49
CA LEU A 308 18.19 3.62 10.14
C LEU A 308 18.75 5.03 9.94
N TYR A 309 18.28 6.01 10.71
CA TYR A 309 18.83 7.38 10.66
C TYR A 309 20.23 7.51 11.30
N ASN A 310 20.65 6.51 12.08
CA ASN A 310 21.98 6.45 12.69
C ASN A 310 23.01 5.76 11.80
N ILE A 311 22.59 5.03 10.76
CA ILE A 311 23.50 4.33 9.84
C ILE A 311 23.74 5.22 8.62
N LYS A 312 24.99 5.67 8.45
CA LYS A 312 25.37 6.57 7.36
C LYS A 312 26.03 5.82 6.22
N SER A 313 25.80 6.30 5.00
CA SER A 313 26.40 5.79 3.76
C SER A 313 26.87 6.93 2.86
N ASN A 314 28.02 6.73 2.23
CA ASN A 314 28.53 7.54 1.12
C ASN A 314 28.24 6.88 -0.25
N GLY A 315 27.46 5.83 -0.25
CA GLY A 315 27.06 5.11 -1.45
C GLY A 315 25.91 5.79 -2.20
N TYR A 316 25.41 5.11 -3.20
CA TYR A 316 24.24 5.56 -3.94
C TYR A 316 23.36 4.37 -4.36
N ILE A 317 22.11 4.65 -4.66
CA ILE A 317 21.18 3.71 -5.28
C ILE A 317 21.12 4.07 -6.77
N GLY A 318 21.47 3.13 -7.64
CA GLY A 318 21.39 3.32 -9.09
C GLY A 318 19.96 3.16 -9.64
N TYR A 319 19.87 3.02 -10.95
CA TYR A 319 18.60 2.76 -11.62
C TYR A 319 18.14 1.32 -11.38
N VAL A 320 17.28 1.16 -10.41
CA VAL A 320 16.72 -0.13 -10.01
C VAL A 320 15.21 0.01 -9.73
N PRO A 321 14.43 -1.08 -9.72
CA PRO A 321 13.07 -1.03 -9.20
C PRO A 321 13.04 -0.45 -7.78
N HIS A 322 12.00 0.32 -7.44
CA HIS A 322 11.89 0.90 -6.08
C HIS A 322 11.93 -0.18 -5.00
N ARG A 323 11.32 -1.35 -5.27
CA ARG A 323 11.39 -2.52 -4.38
C ARG A 323 12.84 -2.95 -4.13
N GLU A 324 13.68 -2.97 -5.17
CA GLU A 324 15.09 -3.28 -5.04
C GLU A 324 15.86 -2.17 -4.29
N ALA A 325 15.51 -0.90 -4.51
CA ALA A 325 16.08 0.20 -3.76
C ALA A 325 15.81 0.07 -2.24
N LEU A 326 14.58 -0.26 -1.84
CA LEU A 326 14.24 -0.53 -0.44
C LEU A 326 14.92 -1.79 0.10
N ARG A 327 15.09 -2.84 -0.73
CA ARG A 327 15.85 -4.03 -0.39
C ARG A 327 17.29 -3.71 0.00
N LEU A 328 17.98 -2.91 -0.81
CA LEU A 328 19.35 -2.47 -0.53
C LEU A 328 19.45 -1.72 0.80
N ILE A 329 18.47 -0.87 1.11
CA ILE A 329 18.43 -0.13 2.37
C ILE A 329 18.19 -1.09 3.55
N ALA A 330 17.23 -2.01 3.42
CA ALA A 330 16.92 -2.98 4.46
C ALA A 330 18.11 -3.91 4.74
N GLU A 331 18.76 -4.44 3.70
CA GLU A 331 19.95 -5.29 3.82
C GLU A 331 21.11 -4.57 4.51
N ALA A 332 21.41 -3.31 4.12
CA ALA A 332 22.46 -2.51 4.75
C ALA A 332 22.13 -2.14 6.21
N GLY A 333 20.84 -2.05 6.55
CA GLY A 333 20.34 -1.70 7.88
C GLY A 333 20.05 -2.89 8.80
N ASN A 334 20.23 -4.14 8.33
CA ASN A 334 19.76 -5.36 9.02
C ASN A 334 18.27 -5.31 9.38
N CYS A 335 17.47 -4.82 8.45
CA CYS A 335 16.03 -4.64 8.59
C CYS A 335 15.27 -5.62 7.69
N ILE A 336 14.00 -5.81 8.00
CA ILE A 336 13.02 -6.50 7.17
C ILE A 336 12.05 -5.48 6.58
N LEU A 337 11.44 -5.88 5.47
CA LEU A 337 10.32 -5.18 4.85
C LEU A 337 9.05 -6.00 5.10
N VAL A 338 8.04 -5.40 5.69
CA VAL A 338 6.82 -6.09 6.07
C VAL A 338 5.60 -5.19 5.93
N VAL A 339 4.47 -5.80 5.53
CA VAL A 339 3.15 -5.15 5.50
C VAL A 339 2.31 -5.72 6.63
N ASP A 340 1.70 -4.87 7.45
CA ASP A 340 0.79 -5.33 8.50
C ASP A 340 -0.61 -5.65 7.97
N SER A 341 -1.52 -6.04 8.85
CA SER A 341 -2.90 -6.38 8.49
C SER A 341 -3.70 -5.17 8.00
N ASP A 342 -3.30 -3.96 8.36
CA ASP A 342 -3.94 -2.71 7.92
C ASP A 342 -3.41 -2.20 6.58
N GLY A 343 -2.38 -2.85 6.02
CA GLY A 343 -1.74 -2.46 4.78
C GLY A 343 -0.65 -1.41 4.97
N LYS A 344 -0.23 -1.14 6.21
CA LYS A 344 0.90 -0.26 6.50
C LYS A 344 2.22 -0.96 6.17
N ASN A 345 3.10 -0.23 5.50
CA ASN A 345 4.41 -0.71 5.09
C ASN A 345 5.47 -0.29 6.11
N TYR A 346 6.34 -1.21 6.48
CA TYR A 346 7.42 -0.98 7.46
C TYR A 346 8.77 -1.41 6.91
N ILE A 347 9.80 -0.63 7.25
CA ILE A 347 11.20 -1.03 7.20
C ILE A 347 11.76 -0.95 8.62
N LYS A 348 12.04 -2.09 9.25
CA LYS A 348 12.40 -2.18 10.67
C LYS A 348 13.29 -3.37 10.96
N PRO A 349 14.11 -3.34 12.06
CA PRO A 349 14.81 -4.52 12.53
C PRO A 349 13.84 -5.68 12.81
N HIS A 350 14.30 -6.90 12.58
CA HIS A 350 13.56 -8.08 13.00
C HIS A 350 13.68 -8.25 14.51
N VAL A 351 12.60 -7.99 15.22
CA VAL A 351 12.47 -8.20 16.67
C VAL A 351 11.32 -9.21 16.86
N PRO A 352 11.64 -10.49 17.12
CA PRO A 352 10.61 -11.52 17.23
C PRO A 352 9.79 -11.34 18.51
N SER A 353 8.47 -11.47 18.40
CA SER A 353 7.59 -11.71 19.54
C SER A 353 7.44 -13.22 19.75
N VAL A 354 7.45 -13.67 20.99
CA VAL A 354 7.21 -15.09 21.29
C VAL A 354 5.72 -15.36 21.28
N TYR A 355 5.27 -16.14 20.32
CA TYR A 355 3.83 -16.45 20.20
C TYR A 355 3.43 -17.64 21.10
N GLY A 356 4.23 -18.70 21.14
CA GLY A 356 3.92 -19.93 21.87
C GLY A 356 4.33 -21.18 21.09
N GLU A 357 3.61 -22.26 21.29
CA GLU A 357 3.92 -23.56 20.71
C GLU A 357 2.81 -24.02 19.76
N ILE A 358 3.20 -24.53 18.59
CA ILE A 358 2.34 -25.29 17.67
C ILE A 358 2.52 -26.77 18.02
N THR A 359 1.51 -27.37 18.64
CA THR A 359 1.50 -28.76 19.05
C THR A 359 0.84 -29.66 18.01
N ASP A 360 1.00 -30.96 18.13
CA ASP A 360 0.31 -31.95 17.26
C ASP A 360 -1.22 -31.78 17.25
N ASP A 361 -1.78 -31.28 18.35
CA ASP A 361 -3.24 -30.98 18.43
C ASP A 361 -3.67 -29.78 17.56
N ASN A 362 -2.72 -28.93 17.20
CA ASN A 362 -2.97 -27.74 16.37
C ASN A 362 -2.69 -27.99 14.88
N ILE A 363 -1.98 -29.04 14.53
CA ILE A 363 -1.56 -29.34 13.16
C ILE A 363 -2.58 -30.26 12.47
N ILE A 364 -2.89 -29.97 11.22
CA ILE A 364 -3.67 -30.88 10.38
C ILE A 364 -2.81 -32.11 10.09
N ALA A 365 -3.31 -33.28 10.46
CA ALA A 365 -2.54 -34.52 10.37
C ALA A 365 -1.96 -34.78 8.97
N GLY A 366 -0.65 -34.94 8.88
CA GLY A 366 0.06 -35.17 7.62
C GLY A 366 0.42 -33.94 6.80
N SER A 367 0.18 -32.72 7.30
CA SER A 367 0.53 -31.47 6.61
C SER A 367 1.90 -30.91 7.02
N GLY A 368 2.44 -31.37 8.16
CA GLY A 368 3.76 -30.92 8.62
C GLY A 368 4.88 -31.39 7.69
N GLU A 369 5.69 -30.46 7.21
CA GLU A 369 6.86 -30.71 6.38
C GLU A 369 8.06 -29.95 6.92
N ILE A 370 9.19 -30.63 7.01
CA ILE A 370 10.48 -30.03 7.30
C ILE A 370 11.38 -30.30 6.09
N SER A 371 11.74 -29.25 5.38
CA SER A 371 12.65 -29.33 4.25
C SER A 371 14.02 -28.78 4.61
N ASN A 372 15.06 -29.37 4.04
CA ASN A 372 16.43 -28.91 4.22
C ASN A 372 16.76 -27.87 3.14
N GLU A 373 17.11 -26.67 3.57
CA GLU A 373 17.64 -25.67 2.64
C GLU A 373 19.14 -25.92 2.39
N ASP A 374 19.64 -25.47 1.22
CA ASP A 374 21.06 -25.57 0.90
C ASP A 374 21.88 -24.73 1.89
N LYS A 375 22.59 -25.44 2.78
CA LYS A 375 23.42 -24.80 3.80
C LYS A 375 24.46 -23.90 3.15
N LEU A 376 24.55 -22.65 3.63
CA LEU A 376 25.67 -21.78 3.33
C LEU A 376 26.89 -22.16 4.16
N ASP A 377 28.04 -22.33 3.51
CA ASP A 377 29.34 -22.57 4.18
C ASP A 377 30.01 -21.26 4.59
N GLY A 378 29.62 -20.15 3.96
CA GLY A 378 30.17 -18.84 4.28
C GLY A 378 29.34 -17.70 3.75
N VAL A 379 29.57 -16.52 4.32
CA VAL A 379 29.01 -15.25 3.86
C VAL A 379 30.16 -14.28 3.64
N VAL A 380 30.09 -13.54 2.53
CA VAL A 380 31.00 -12.46 2.20
C VAL A 380 30.21 -11.18 2.06
N VAL A 381 30.64 -10.10 2.74
CA VAL A 381 30.05 -8.77 2.59
C VAL A 381 31.11 -7.84 1.99
N GLU A 382 30.76 -7.19 0.90
CA GLU A 382 31.62 -6.21 0.24
C GLU A 382 31.33 -4.80 0.76
N ARG A 383 32.34 -4.16 1.33
CA ARG A 383 32.31 -2.72 1.64
C ARG A 383 32.80 -1.93 0.45
N TYR A 384 32.01 -1.00 -0.01
CA TYR A 384 32.31 -0.14 -1.15
C TYR A 384 33.04 1.15 -0.73
N THR A 385 33.97 1.57 -1.57
CA THR A 385 34.66 2.85 -1.44
C THR A 385 34.62 3.57 -2.79
N TYR A 386 34.23 4.83 -2.78
CA TYR A 386 34.08 5.67 -3.96
C TYR A 386 35.14 6.77 -3.96
N ALA A 387 35.96 6.83 -5.00
CA ALA A 387 36.99 7.86 -5.16
C ALA A 387 36.79 8.61 -6.49
N LEU A 388 36.49 9.90 -6.43
CA LEU A 388 36.26 10.70 -7.64
C LEU A 388 37.56 10.80 -8.45
N SER A 389 37.52 10.52 -9.74
CA SER A 389 38.63 10.69 -10.68
C SER A 389 39.04 12.17 -10.74
N SER A 390 40.32 12.43 -10.89
CA SER A 390 40.84 13.79 -11.15
C SER A 390 40.81 14.15 -12.64
N THR A 391 40.47 13.22 -13.52
CA THR A 391 40.45 13.40 -14.99
C THR A 391 39.02 13.24 -15.50
N ALA A 392 38.53 14.25 -16.21
CA ALA A 392 37.26 14.19 -16.89
C ALA A 392 37.31 13.22 -18.08
N SER A 393 36.22 12.51 -18.32
CA SER A 393 36.04 11.59 -19.44
C SER A 393 34.65 11.72 -20.07
N GLY A 394 34.45 11.14 -21.25
CA GLY A 394 33.12 11.03 -21.83
C GLY A 394 32.25 10.09 -20.99
N LEU A 395 31.14 10.59 -20.49
CA LEU A 395 30.16 9.78 -19.76
C LEU A 395 29.10 9.20 -20.68
N ALA A 396 28.62 10.00 -21.63
CA ALA A 396 27.64 9.55 -22.62
C ALA A 396 27.69 10.41 -23.88
N GLU A 397 27.27 9.82 -25.00
CA GLU A 397 27.09 10.49 -26.29
C GLU A 397 25.84 9.95 -27.00
N ILE A 398 25.01 10.86 -27.48
CA ILE A 398 23.87 10.54 -28.33
C ILE A 398 23.96 11.32 -29.62
N GLN A 399 23.87 10.61 -30.73
CA GLN A 399 23.86 11.14 -32.09
C GLN A 399 22.47 11.00 -32.72
N GLY A 400 22.17 11.85 -33.71
CA GLY A 400 20.95 11.74 -34.52
C GLY A 400 19.64 12.05 -33.76
N ILE A 401 19.69 12.90 -32.77
CA ILE A 401 18.50 13.33 -32.03
C ILE A 401 17.57 14.10 -32.97
N ALA A 402 16.38 13.59 -33.22
CA ALA A 402 15.36 14.28 -34.03
C ALA A 402 14.77 15.47 -33.27
N LEU A 403 14.79 16.66 -33.88
CA LEU A 403 14.32 17.90 -33.27
C LEU A 403 12.90 18.21 -33.74
N THR A 404 12.03 18.64 -32.81
CA THR A 404 10.59 18.83 -33.07
C THR A 404 10.14 20.29 -33.15
N GLY A 405 11.00 21.24 -32.83
CA GLY A 405 10.65 22.66 -32.69
C GLY A 405 10.01 23.03 -31.36
N SER A 406 9.80 22.05 -30.49
CA SER A 406 9.23 22.21 -29.14
C SER A 406 10.20 21.67 -28.09
N PRO A 407 10.04 22.02 -26.79
CA PRO A 407 10.83 21.43 -25.73
C PRO A 407 10.71 19.90 -25.71
N GLN A 408 11.84 19.22 -25.64
CA GLN A 408 11.96 17.76 -25.61
C GLN A 408 12.72 17.35 -24.35
N THR A 409 12.40 16.16 -23.83
CA THR A 409 13.11 15.57 -22.70
C THR A 409 13.65 14.20 -23.11
N ILE A 410 14.94 13.96 -22.83
CA ILE A 410 15.56 12.63 -22.99
C ILE A 410 16.24 12.21 -21.69
N TRP A 411 16.28 10.90 -21.49
CA TRP A 411 17.10 10.26 -20.46
C TRP A 411 18.30 9.60 -21.11
N ILE A 412 19.49 9.83 -20.56
CA ILE A 412 20.75 9.33 -21.10
C ILE A 412 21.49 8.59 -19.96
N ASP A 413 21.73 7.30 -20.15
CA ASP A 413 22.52 6.50 -19.22
C ASP A 413 24.02 6.71 -19.47
N TYR A 414 24.83 6.75 -18.40
CA TYR A 414 26.27 6.89 -18.53
C TYR A 414 26.92 5.54 -18.85
N SER A 415 27.94 5.57 -19.70
CA SER A 415 28.77 4.40 -20.00
C SER A 415 29.70 4.01 -18.85
N VAL A 416 30.02 4.98 -17.97
CA VAL A 416 30.82 4.80 -16.77
C VAL A 416 30.11 5.50 -15.62
N TYR A 417 29.81 4.77 -14.58
CA TYR A 417 29.10 5.25 -13.39
C TYR A 417 29.61 4.55 -12.11
N PRO A 418 29.40 5.14 -10.93
CA PRO A 418 28.80 6.46 -10.71
C PRO A 418 29.72 7.59 -11.17
N ALA A 419 29.13 8.74 -11.51
CA ALA A 419 29.86 9.89 -12.03
C ALA A 419 29.24 11.23 -11.61
N VAL A 420 30.03 12.30 -11.73
CA VAL A 420 29.59 13.70 -11.59
C VAL A 420 29.77 14.39 -12.93
N VAL A 421 28.73 15.00 -13.45
CA VAL A 421 28.80 15.77 -14.70
C VAL A 421 29.58 17.06 -14.47
N ASP A 422 30.51 17.34 -15.36
CA ASP A 422 31.30 18.57 -15.42
C ASP A 422 30.76 19.53 -16.47
N SER A 423 30.56 19.01 -17.68
CA SER A 423 30.13 19.83 -18.80
C SER A 423 29.30 19.02 -19.80
N ILE A 424 28.53 19.76 -20.60
CA ILE A 424 27.73 19.21 -21.67
C ILE A 424 28.04 19.96 -22.96
N ALA A 425 28.24 19.24 -24.04
CA ALA A 425 28.37 19.76 -25.38
C ALA A 425 27.21 19.30 -26.26
N SER A 426 26.79 20.14 -27.17
CA SER A 426 25.72 19.82 -28.13
C SER A 426 26.00 20.43 -29.48
N SER A 427 25.32 19.93 -30.52
CA SER A 427 25.31 20.60 -31.82
C SER A 427 24.74 22.02 -31.71
N ALA A 428 25.18 22.92 -32.61
CA ALA A 428 24.84 24.34 -32.57
C ALA A 428 23.32 24.64 -32.68
N ASN A 429 22.55 23.67 -33.18
CA ASN A 429 21.10 23.75 -33.33
C ASN A 429 20.32 23.23 -32.12
N ILE A 430 21.01 22.78 -31.05
CA ILE A 430 20.37 22.36 -29.80
C ILE A 430 20.63 23.43 -28.72
N THR A 431 19.60 23.89 -28.08
CA THR A 431 19.66 24.72 -26.87
C THR A 431 19.22 23.89 -25.67
N ILE A 432 20.12 23.67 -24.73
CA ILE A 432 19.85 22.91 -23.50
C ILE A 432 19.27 23.84 -22.45
N ASP A 433 18.18 23.41 -21.83
CA ASP A 433 17.61 24.04 -20.65
C ASP A 433 18.33 23.45 -19.40
N ASN A 434 19.32 24.18 -18.90
CA ASN A 434 20.09 23.75 -17.74
C ASN A 434 19.30 23.79 -16.42
N GLU A 435 18.23 24.60 -16.33
CA GLU A 435 17.41 24.69 -15.12
C GLU A 435 16.44 23.51 -15.03
N ALA A 436 15.89 23.07 -16.16
CA ALA A 436 15.00 21.93 -16.23
C ALA A 436 15.73 20.58 -16.36
N SER A 437 17.03 20.60 -16.69
CA SER A 437 17.87 19.39 -16.78
C SER A 437 18.40 18.97 -15.42
N VAL A 438 18.49 17.66 -15.18
CA VAL A 438 18.94 17.11 -13.89
C VAL A 438 20.00 16.03 -14.12
N TRP A 439 21.05 16.06 -13.31
CA TRP A 439 22.20 15.16 -13.35
C TRP A 439 22.17 14.22 -12.17
N TYR A 440 22.20 12.91 -12.43
CA TYR A 440 22.27 11.84 -11.44
C TYR A 440 23.62 11.13 -11.52
N SER A 441 23.88 10.16 -10.65
CA SER A 441 25.18 9.49 -10.64
C SER A 441 25.37 8.47 -11.76
N ASP A 442 24.30 7.97 -12.38
CA ASP A 442 24.34 6.95 -13.45
C ASP A 442 23.68 7.40 -14.75
N ARG A 443 23.01 8.55 -14.75
CA ARG A 443 22.26 9.08 -15.90
C ARG A 443 22.00 10.58 -15.80
N ALA A 444 21.47 11.14 -16.90
CA ALA A 444 20.95 12.51 -16.96
C ALA A 444 19.54 12.56 -17.53
N LYS A 445 18.73 13.47 -16.97
CA LYS A 445 17.51 13.96 -17.61
C LYS A 445 17.82 15.27 -18.28
N ILE A 446 17.83 15.33 -19.61
CA ILE A 446 18.16 16.53 -20.36
C ILE A 446 16.91 17.07 -21.02
N VAL A 447 16.65 18.37 -20.76
CA VAL A 447 15.59 19.14 -21.43
C VAL A 447 16.27 20.08 -22.44
N PHE A 448 15.79 20.08 -23.68
CA PHE A 448 16.39 20.85 -24.76
C PHE A 448 15.35 21.24 -25.81
N THR A 449 15.72 22.22 -26.65
CA THR A 449 14.94 22.65 -27.82
C THR A 449 15.85 22.72 -29.04
N GLY A 450 15.24 22.61 -30.24
CA GLY A 450 15.93 22.80 -31.52
C GLY A 450 14.96 22.87 -32.68
N PRO A 451 15.38 23.37 -33.88
CA PRO A 451 14.52 23.56 -35.03
C PRO A 451 13.88 22.25 -35.49
N ALA A 452 12.59 22.31 -35.86
CA ALA A 452 11.88 21.14 -36.37
C ALA A 452 12.53 20.57 -37.66
N LEU A 453 12.48 19.24 -37.82
CA LEU A 453 12.99 18.50 -38.96
C LEU A 453 14.53 18.48 -39.11
N GLU A 454 15.25 18.93 -38.10
CA GLU A 454 16.70 18.80 -38.01
C GLU A 454 17.11 17.67 -37.08
N THR A 455 18.38 17.31 -37.11
CA THR A 455 18.99 16.37 -36.17
C THR A 455 20.16 17.02 -35.44
N GLY A 456 20.39 16.57 -34.21
CA GLY A 456 21.50 17.06 -33.40
C GLY A 456 22.19 15.94 -32.63
N TRP A 457 23.15 16.32 -31.82
CA TRP A 457 23.87 15.43 -30.91
C TRP A 457 24.09 16.11 -29.56
N ILE A 458 24.25 15.29 -28.52
CA ILE A 458 24.60 15.71 -27.16
C ILE A 458 25.70 14.79 -26.64
N THR A 459 26.74 15.36 -26.04
CA THR A 459 27.82 14.66 -25.35
C THR A 459 27.93 15.17 -23.92
N ILE A 460 28.01 14.26 -22.97
CA ILE A 460 28.17 14.54 -21.53
C ILE A 460 29.59 14.19 -21.11
N LEU A 461 30.28 15.13 -20.51
CA LEU A 461 31.62 14.96 -19.96
C LEU A 461 31.56 15.07 -18.42
N GLY A 462 32.41 14.34 -17.74
CA GLY A 462 32.44 14.40 -16.29
C GLY A 462 33.49 13.52 -15.63
N TYR A 463 33.43 13.44 -14.32
CA TYR A 463 34.37 12.71 -13.49
C TYR A 463 33.69 11.44 -12.97
N ALA A 464 34.18 10.28 -13.38
CA ALA A 464 33.70 9.00 -12.87
C ALA A 464 34.32 8.71 -11.49
N TYR A 465 33.59 8.04 -10.62
CA TYR A 465 34.15 7.49 -9.41
C TYR A 465 34.83 6.15 -9.71
N GLY A 466 36.08 6.00 -9.25
CA GLY A 466 36.70 4.70 -9.10
C GLY A 466 36.03 3.96 -7.92
N VAL A 467 35.55 2.76 -8.20
CA VAL A 467 34.90 1.91 -7.19
C VAL A 467 35.86 0.81 -6.79
N SER A 468 36.09 0.64 -5.49
CA SER A 468 36.85 -0.48 -4.93
C SER A 468 36.10 -1.12 -3.79
N THR A 469 36.28 -2.42 -3.60
CA THR A 469 35.63 -3.20 -2.54
C THR A 469 36.65 -3.75 -1.55
N THR A 470 36.23 -3.90 -0.30
CA THR A 470 36.94 -4.64 0.73
C THR A 470 35.99 -5.72 1.25
N SER A 471 36.42 -6.99 1.17
CA SER A 471 35.56 -8.11 1.56
C SER A 471 35.75 -8.47 3.04
N TYR A 472 34.65 -8.70 3.72
CA TYR A 472 34.57 -9.27 5.07
C TYR A 472 33.92 -10.64 4.97
N THR A 473 34.51 -11.66 5.59
CA THR A 473 34.08 -13.04 5.42
C THR A 473 33.84 -13.70 6.77
N ALA A 474 32.76 -14.47 6.88
CA ALA A 474 32.47 -15.40 7.95
C ALA A 474 32.26 -16.81 7.36
N GLY A 475 32.59 -17.86 8.14
CA GLY A 475 32.46 -19.25 7.70
C GLY A 475 33.68 -19.76 6.93
N SER A 476 33.48 -20.77 6.09
CA SER A 476 34.51 -21.47 5.33
C SER A 476 34.26 -21.40 3.82
N SER A 477 35.17 -21.99 3.02
CA SER A 477 34.98 -22.11 1.57
C SER A 477 33.95 -23.21 1.24
N GLY A 478 33.12 -22.97 0.24
CA GLY A 478 32.07 -23.91 -0.20
C GLY A 478 30.93 -23.14 -0.86
N ASN A 479 29.72 -23.36 -0.43
CA ASN A 479 28.55 -22.60 -0.86
C ASN A 479 28.54 -21.23 -0.15
N ILE A 480 28.98 -20.17 -0.85
CA ILE A 480 29.18 -18.84 -0.30
C ILE A 480 28.14 -17.86 -0.84
N LYS A 481 27.43 -17.18 0.06
CA LYS A 481 26.60 -16.02 -0.26
C LYS A 481 27.46 -14.75 -0.27
N THR A 482 27.46 -14.02 -1.38
CA THR A 482 28.12 -12.70 -1.46
C THR A 482 27.10 -11.58 -1.48
N ILE A 483 27.27 -10.63 -0.57
CA ILE A 483 26.44 -9.42 -0.45
C ILE A 483 27.19 -8.25 -1.05
N SER A 484 26.72 -7.79 -2.20
CA SER A 484 27.27 -6.67 -2.95
C SER A 484 26.26 -5.53 -2.95
N ASN A 485 26.34 -4.67 -1.92
CA ASN A 485 25.40 -3.60 -1.69
C ASN A 485 26.13 -2.24 -1.66
N SER A 486 25.82 -1.39 -2.64
CA SER A 486 26.43 -0.09 -2.86
C SER A 486 26.30 0.88 -1.67
N LEU A 487 25.36 0.65 -0.75
CA LEU A 487 25.16 1.45 0.45
C LEU A 487 26.06 1.03 1.62
N ILE A 488 26.71 -0.13 1.56
CA ILE A 488 27.64 -0.59 2.60
C ILE A 488 29.01 0.08 2.36
N THR A 489 29.21 1.24 2.96
CA THR A 489 30.44 2.03 2.77
C THR A 489 31.30 2.14 4.03
N GLU A 490 30.78 1.76 5.20
CA GLU A 490 31.48 1.83 6.48
C GLU A 490 31.85 0.44 7.01
N ASP A 491 33.02 0.32 7.63
CA ASP A 491 33.52 -0.94 8.22
C ASP A 491 32.56 -1.53 9.26
N SER A 492 31.98 -0.66 10.10
CA SER A 492 31.05 -1.04 11.14
C SER A 492 29.77 -1.64 10.57
N VAL A 493 29.26 -1.06 9.48
CA VAL A 493 28.07 -1.53 8.76
C VAL A 493 28.36 -2.88 8.11
N ALA A 494 29.46 -3.01 7.37
CA ALA A 494 29.85 -4.26 6.72
C ALA A 494 29.98 -5.42 7.74
N LYS A 495 30.58 -5.17 8.90
CA LYS A 495 30.72 -6.16 9.98
C LYS A 495 29.39 -6.49 10.63
N SER A 496 28.51 -5.52 10.82
CA SER A 496 27.17 -5.72 11.35
C SER A 496 26.31 -6.57 10.42
N VAL A 497 26.32 -6.23 9.12
CA VAL A 497 25.62 -7.02 8.09
C VAL A 497 26.16 -8.44 8.00
N LEU A 498 27.48 -8.60 8.02
CA LEU A 498 28.11 -9.92 8.02
C LEU A 498 27.67 -10.76 9.23
N ALA A 499 27.69 -10.19 10.44
CA ALA A 499 27.29 -10.91 11.65
C ALA A 499 25.81 -11.31 11.60
N TYR A 500 24.94 -10.41 11.14
CA TYR A 500 23.51 -10.68 11.01
C TYR A 500 23.23 -11.77 9.97
N GLN A 501 23.79 -11.64 8.78
CA GLN A 501 23.59 -12.60 7.69
C GLN A 501 24.20 -13.97 8.02
N TRP A 502 25.37 -13.99 8.69
CA TRP A 502 25.99 -15.24 9.11
C TRP A 502 25.16 -15.96 10.17
N SER A 503 24.59 -15.26 11.15
CA SER A 503 23.69 -15.86 12.14
C SER A 503 22.45 -16.49 11.50
N ARG A 504 22.00 -15.99 10.34
CA ARG A 504 20.88 -16.57 9.59
C ARG A 504 21.31 -17.65 8.60
N ALA A 505 22.55 -17.64 8.14
CA ALA A 505 23.10 -18.66 7.24
C ALA A 505 23.24 -20.04 7.90
N GLU A 506 23.23 -20.09 9.24
CA GLU A 506 23.24 -21.35 10.00
C GLU A 506 21.86 -22.02 10.04
N ASN A 507 20.80 -21.30 9.65
CA ASN A 507 19.43 -21.82 9.58
C ASN A 507 19.34 -22.83 8.44
N LYS A 508 19.00 -24.07 8.77
CA LYS A 508 19.12 -25.21 7.86
C LYS A 508 17.80 -25.72 7.36
N TYR A 509 16.72 -25.40 8.06
CA TYR A 509 15.44 -26.02 7.82
C TYR A 509 14.38 -24.96 7.57
N LYS A 510 13.56 -25.28 6.60
CA LYS A 510 12.29 -24.60 6.36
C LYS A 510 11.18 -25.51 6.88
N TYR A 511 10.28 -24.92 7.61
CA TYR A 511 9.12 -25.59 8.21
C TYR A 511 7.86 -25.10 7.53
N THR A 512 6.96 -26.03 7.22
CA THR A 512 5.64 -25.74 6.67
C THR A 512 4.62 -26.60 7.39
N ALA A 513 3.56 -26.02 7.91
CA ALA A 513 2.48 -26.78 8.52
C ALA A 513 1.13 -26.10 8.27
N ASP A 514 0.12 -26.90 7.95
CA ASP A 514 -1.27 -26.44 8.02
C ASP A 514 -1.76 -26.59 9.45
N VAL A 515 -2.31 -25.53 9.98
CA VAL A 515 -2.72 -25.45 11.38
C VAL A 515 -4.20 -25.13 11.54
N TYR A 516 -4.80 -25.67 12.61
CA TYR A 516 -6.16 -25.33 13.02
C TYR A 516 -6.21 -24.05 13.86
N VAL A 517 -5.10 -23.34 13.98
CA VAL A 517 -4.92 -22.32 15.01
C VAL A 517 -5.79 -21.11 14.70
N ASP A 518 -6.55 -20.76 15.70
CA ASP A 518 -7.10 -19.42 15.89
C ASP A 518 -5.99 -18.50 16.40
N SER A 519 -4.93 -18.33 15.59
CA SER A 519 -3.69 -17.70 16.03
C SER A 519 -3.60 -16.24 15.64
N ASP A 520 -3.08 -15.42 16.57
CA ASP A 520 -2.63 -14.06 16.29
C ASP A 520 -1.15 -14.03 15.84
N VAL A 521 -0.66 -15.15 15.27
CA VAL A 521 0.69 -15.24 14.73
C VAL A 521 0.87 -14.21 13.64
N ASN A 522 1.99 -13.47 13.71
CA ASN A 522 2.36 -12.48 12.72
C ASN A 522 3.69 -12.84 12.06
N LEU A 523 3.99 -12.18 10.94
CA LEU A 523 5.28 -12.32 10.27
C LEU A 523 6.41 -11.89 11.21
N GLY A 524 7.45 -12.70 11.28
CA GLY A 524 8.61 -12.49 12.14
C GLY A 524 8.43 -12.95 13.58
N ASP A 525 7.26 -13.45 13.99
CA ASP A 525 7.08 -14.01 15.31
C ASP A 525 7.92 -15.29 15.49
N SER A 526 8.29 -15.55 16.73
CA SER A 526 8.97 -16.78 17.15
C SER A 526 7.92 -17.79 17.65
N VAL A 527 7.91 -18.96 17.05
CA VAL A 527 6.98 -20.05 17.37
C VAL A 527 7.79 -21.32 17.65
N THR A 528 7.39 -22.09 18.66
CA THR A 528 7.96 -23.45 18.87
C THR A 528 7.17 -24.46 18.06
N TYR A 529 7.87 -25.25 17.25
CA TYR A 529 7.31 -26.33 16.44
C TYR A 529 8.21 -27.59 16.59
N GLU A 530 7.66 -28.69 17.05
CA GLU A 530 8.42 -29.94 17.27
C GLU A 530 9.75 -29.73 18.04
N ASP A 531 9.72 -29.05 19.18
CA ASP A 531 10.88 -28.65 19.98
C ASP A 531 11.86 -27.67 19.31
N ASN A 532 11.60 -27.23 18.06
CA ASN A 532 12.42 -26.24 17.38
C ASN A 532 11.78 -24.87 17.48
N THR A 533 12.61 -23.86 17.70
CA THR A 533 12.16 -22.46 17.58
C THR A 533 12.28 -22.03 16.14
N ILE A 534 11.17 -21.55 15.56
CA ILE A 534 11.13 -21.07 14.18
C ILE A 534 10.70 -19.61 14.13
N TYR A 535 11.17 -18.87 13.15
CA TYR A 535 10.65 -17.54 12.80
C TYR A 535 9.69 -17.65 11.63
N VAL A 536 8.50 -17.11 11.80
CA VAL A 536 7.45 -17.14 10.78
C VAL A 536 7.80 -16.20 9.63
N THR A 537 7.91 -16.74 8.43
CA THR A 537 8.22 -15.99 7.21
C THR A 537 7.03 -15.80 6.29
N LYS A 538 6.03 -16.71 6.36
CA LYS A 538 4.82 -16.61 5.56
C LYS A 538 3.62 -17.20 6.28
N ILE A 539 2.48 -16.55 6.11
CA ILE A 539 1.17 -17.00 6.59
C ILE A 539 0.22 -16.97 5.40
N THR A 540 -0.42 -18.11 5.13
CA THR A 540 -1.43 -18.23 4.08
C THR A 540 -2.73 -18.69 4.70
N ARG A 541 -3.84 -18.01 4.41
CA ARG A 541 -5.18 -18.45 4.79
C ARG A 541 -5.98 -18.75 3.55
N SER A 542 -6.62 -19.89 3.52
CA SER A 542 -7.48 -20.31 2.42
C SER A 542 -8.79 -20.86 2.95
N ILE A 543 -9.86 -20.57 2.20
CA ILE A 543 -11.17 -21.18 2.36
C ILE A 543 -11.63 -21.60 0.97
N ASP A 544 -12.06 -22.82 0.84
CA ASP A 544 -12.79 -23.34 -0.32
C ASP A 544 -14.11 -23.99 0.13
N SER A 545 -14.84 -24.65 -0.78
CA SER A 545 -16.15 -25.26 -0.49
C SER A 545 -16.12 -26.28 0.64
N ASP A 546 -14.98 -26.88 0.93
CA ASP A 546 -14.87 -28.04 1.78
C ASP A 546 -14.01 -27.80 3.03
N GLU A 547 -13.11 -26.81 3.00
CA GLU A 547 -12.09 -26.65 4.06
C GLU A 547 -11.65 -25.21 4.27
N ALA A 548 -11.45 -24.84 5.55
CA ALA A 548 -10.74 -23.63 5.96
C ALA A 548 -9.37 -24.00 6.53
N ARG A 549 -8.31 -23.40 6.01
CA ARG A 549 -6.94 -23.79 6.30
C ARG A 549 -6.04 -22.56 6.55
N GLU A 550 -5.17 -22.65 7.53
CA GLU A 550 -4.05 -21.70 7.73
C GLU A 550 -2.73 -22.45 7.59
N THR A 551 -1.88 -22.02 6.66
CA THR A 551 -0.54 -22.57 6.46
C THR A 551 0.47 -21.57 7.02
N ILE A 552 1.34 -22.03 7.91
CA ILE A 552 2.47 -21.29 8.46
C ILE A 552 3.76 -21.84 7.85
N GLU A 553 4.57 -20.94 7.27
CA GLU A 553 5.92 -21.25 6.83
C GLU A 553 6.91 -20.48 7.71
N GLY A 554 8.02 -21.11 8.08
CA GLY A 554 9.05 -20.51 8.92
C GLY A 554 10.42 -21.11 8.67
N ILE A 555 11.44 -20.50 9.24
CA ILE A 555 12.83 -20.96 9.21
C ILE A 555 13.35 -21.10 10.65
N ASP A 556 14.41 -21.87 10.87
CA ASP A 556 15.08 -21.96 12.18
C ASP A 556 15.36 -20.57 12.77
N ALA A 557 15.22 -20.43 14.10
CA ALA A 557 15.45 -19.15 14.81
C ALA A 557 16.92 -18.91 15.16
#